data_dc5c1e07cd42a52d6e487160c9332a9b
#
_entry.id   dc5c1e07cd42a52d6e487160c9332a9b
#
_cell.length_a   1.000
_cell.length_b   1.000
_cell.length_c   1.000
_cell.angle_alpha   90.00
_cell.angle_beta   90.00
_cell.angle_gamma   90.00
#
_symmetry.space_group_name_H-M   'P 1'
#
loop_
_entity.id
_entity.type
_entity.pdbx_description
1 polymer ?
#
loop_
_entity_poly.entity_id
_entity_poly.type
_entity_poly.pdbx_seq_one_letter_code
_entity_poly.pdbx_strand_id
1 'polypeptide(L)'
;MEKQTIAAELTNAVFVTSAGTVLKLGIASVALIGSVLLLSGRIDVLTLFLLYLGLSARTGWLPPIGVLDPHTAPLTYLVTNFVLLAVAAFSSITTLGAGLRGLALQPTSDSFTALAVVGAALQNAALLFDAKNFDPEAVTLFAPVAALLLCGNALGKWLQIRAVCANFALASSGEEHAAAFLLEKEQLAKRLCDGLGEPEPRLLLNRPTALVKGFLRQSFSPRAADAVVQKLCWGLGGAALVCAVVAGVKGGGVISALSGLAAALSLSAPLAATLVYALPTSLMQQATSRCGAVVPGPSAVETLGSANTVLLSARELFPAGSVRLHGIKTFEKERIDIAILYAASLLSPSCETLRGVFMGMLDNNEKLLAGVENVSVEIGYGFTGWIEHRRVLLGSREMMKRHDIEVPSLDYEKKYTKNGQRSPIYLAVAGKLFGMFLVSYRPDRRAAETLDSLAQSGISVLVQADDFNITAPLVAATYGIPEGTVKVLSQHEQDALETELAYRPESEGVMMHTGACASFLGGMRAAARAAAGERLAGVVQTAAVALGAVLSVALGFYEGLTGLSLGTVLAYQLVWCAIIASVPFAKKP
;
A
#
# COMPACT_ATOMS: atom_id res chain seq x y z
N MET A 1 -16.07 -20.27 5.27
CA MET A 1 -16.73 -19.56 6.36
C MET A 1 -16.15 -18.14 6.52
N GLU A 2 -14.84 -17.98 6.70
CA GLU A 2 -14.20 -16.65 6.86
C GLU A 2 -14.48 -15.67 5.70
N LYS A 3 -14.36 -16.10 4.44
CA LYS A 3 -14.68 -15.27 3.26
C LYS A 3 -16.12 -14.73 3.26
N GLN A 4 -17.08 -15.53 3.71
CA GLN A 4 -18.49 -15.11 3.78
C GLN A 4 -18.72 -14.10 4.90
N THR A 5 -18.07 -14.28 6.05
CA THR A 5 -18.14 -13.32 7.17
C THR A 5 -17.53 -11.98 6.76
N ILE A 6 -16.35 -12.00 6.14
CA ILE A 6 -15.68 -10.79 5.64
C ILE A 6 -16.56 -10.06 4.60
N ALA A 7 -17.14 -10.80 3.66
CA ALA A 7 -18.02 -10.21 2.64
C ALA A 7 -19.25 -9.55 3.27
N ALA A 8 -19.87 -10.19 4.28
CA ALA A 8 -21.02 -9.63 4.98
C ALA A 8 -20.67 -8.35 5.75
N GLU A 9 -19.53 -8.33 6.46
CA GLU A 9 -19.07 -7.14 7.19
C GLU A 9 -18.74 -5.97 6.26
N LEU A 10 -18.06 -6.23 5.13
CA LEU A 10 -17.78 -5.21 4.12
C LEU A 10 -19.06 -4.67 3.47
N THR A 11 -20.02 -5.55 3.18
CA THR A 11 -21.33 -5.13 2.64
C THR A 11 -22.06 -4.22 3.61
N ASN A 12 -22.08 -4.56 4.90
CA ASN A 12 -22.68 -3.73 5.93
C ASN A 12 -21.98 -2.37 6.08
N ALA A 13 -20.65 -2.34 6.04
CA ALA A 13 -19.87 -1.09 6.10
C ALA A 13 -20.17 -0.17 4.91
N VAL A 14 -20.24 -0.73 3.70
CA VAL A 14 -20.62 0.00 2.48
C VAL A 14 -22.06 0.50 2.58
N PHE A 15 -22.98 -0.33 3.06
CA PHE A 15 -24.39 0.03 3.20
C PHE A 15 -24.58 1.19 4.18
N VAL A 16 -23.96 1.14 5.37
CA VAL A 16 -24.04 2.22 6.37
C VAL A 16 -23.50 3.53 5.82
N THR A 17 -22.37 3.50 5.09
CA THR A 17 -21.80 4.70 4.48
C THR A 17 -22.72 5.24 3.37
N SER A 18 -23.28 4.37 2.54
CA SER A 18 -24.20 4.75 1.45
C SER A 18 -25.54 5.23 1.98
N ALA A 19 -26.09 4.60 3.03
CA ALA A 19 -27.37 5.00 3.63
C ALA A 19 -27.28 6.40 4.25
N GLY A 20 -26.16 6.72 4.91
CA GLY A 20 -25.91 8.07 5.40
C GLY A 20 -25.90 9.12 4.30
N THR A 21 -25.31 8.81 3.15
CA THR A 21 -25.29 9.69 1.98
C THR A 21 -26.69 9.84 1.35
N VAL A 22 -27.43 8.74 1.22
CA VAL A 22 -28.79 8.73 0.68
C VAL A 22 -29.76 9.52 1.55
N LEU A 23 -29.65 9.42 2.88
CA LEU A 23 -30.48 10.19 3.79
C LEU A 23 -30.21 11.69 3.64
N LYS A 24 -28.96 12.10 3.51
CA LYS A 24 -28.56 13.50 3.25
C LYS A 24 -29.15 14.01 1.92
N LEU A 25 -29.07 13.21 0.87
CA LEU A 25 -29.65 13.51 -0.44
C LEU A 25 -31.17 13.59 -0.39
N GLY A 26 -31.84 12.66 0.33
CA GLY A 26 -33.29 12.63 0.47
C GLY A 26 -33.86 13.88 1.12
N ILE A 27 -33.25 14.35 2.20
CA ILE A 27 -33.67 15.56 2.91
C ILE A 27 -33.43 16.82 2.04
N ALA A 28 -32.32 16.85 1.31
CA ALA A 28 -31.98 17.98 0.45
C ALA A 28 -32.83 18.02 -0.83
N SER A 29 -33.26 16.87 -1.35
CA SER A 29 -34.13 16.81 -2.53
C SER A 29 -35.53 17.38 -2.28
N VAL A 30 -36.01 17.35 -1.07
CA VAL A 30 -37.24 18.02 -0.65
C VAL A 30 -37.07 19.54 -0.69
N ALA A 31 -35.88 20.06 -0.46
CA ALA A 31 -35.55 21.48 -0.48
C ALA A 31 -35.10 22.02 -1.85
N LEU A 32 -34.61 21.15 -2.72
CA LEU A 32 -34.03 21.53 -4.02
C LEU A 32 -34.37 20.48 -5.11
N ILE A 33 -35.53 20.62 -5.68
CA ILE A 33 -35.93 19.84 -6.86
C ILE A 33 -35.02 20.27 -8.03
N GLY A 34 -34.07 19.46 -8.41
CA GLY A 34 -33.40 19.59 -9.70
C GLY A 34 -31.89 19.41 -9.80
N SER A 35 -31.17 19.26 -8.73
CA SER A 35 -29.72 18.99 -8.85
C SER A 35 -29.36 17.53 -8.67
N VAL A 36 -30.00 16.69 -9.43
CA VAL A 36 -29.79 15.22 -9.48
C VAL A 36 -28.35 14.85 -9.90
N LEU A 37 -27.57 15.80 -10.26
CA LEU A 37 -26.22 15.58 -10.78
C LEU A 37 -25.14 15.85 -9.82
N LEU A 38 -25.33 15.45 -8.63
CA LEU A 38 -24.20 15.37 -7.77
C LEU A 38 -23.35 14.23 -8.20
N LEU A 39 -22.35 14.59 -8.94
CA LEU A 39 -21.23 13.77 -9.31
C LEU A 39 -21.00 12.66 -8.27
N SER A 40 -21.62 11.52 -8.50
CA SER A 40 -21.47 10.27 -7.74
C SER A 40 -21.85 10.29 -6.24
N GLY A 41 -22.79 11.12 -5.78
CA GLY A 41 -23.27 11.09 -4.37
C GLY A 41 -22.23 11.42 -3.31
N ARG A 42 -21.18 12.13 -3.67
CA ARG A 42 -20.02 12.40 -2.82
C ARG A 42 -20.00 13.79 -2.23
N ILE A 43 -20.72 14.73 -2.82
CA ILE A 43 -20.90 16.06 -2.27
C ILE A 43 -22.33 16.14 -1.72
N ASP A 44 -22.41 16.42 -0.45
CA ASP A 44 -23.68 16.50 0.25
C ASP A 44 -24.41 17.79 -0.12
N VAL A 45 -25.60 17.68 -0.67
CA VAL A 45 -26.46 18.83 -1.04
C VAL A 45 -26.71 19.73 0.16
N LEU A 46 -26.82 19.13 1.33
CA LEU A 46 -27.00 19.83 2.60
C LEU A 46 -25.80 20.74 2.90
N THR A 47 -24.60 20.23 2.66
CA THR A 47 -23.36 20.99 2.80
C THR A 47 -23.29 22.14 1.81
N LEU A 48 -23.66 21.91 0.54
CA LEU A 48 -23.72 22.96 -0.47
C LEU A 48 -24.76 24.04 -0.12
N PHE A 49 -25.90 23.64 0.41
CA PHE A 49 -26.92 24.59 0.82
C PHE A 49 -26.49 25.41 2.03
N LEU A 50 -25.84 24.80 3.02
CA LEU A 50 -25.22 25.53 4.15
C LEU A 50 -24.12 26.51 3.68
N LEU A 51 -23.29 26.07 2.75
CA LEU A 51 -22.26 26.95 2.14
C LEU A 51 -22.90 28.12 1.39
N TYR A 52 -23.98 27.86 0.64
CA TYR A 52 -24.74 28.91 -0.03
C TYR A 52 -25.29 29.93 0.96
N LEU A 53 -25.97 29.48 2.03
CA LEU A 53 -26.51 30.34 3.07
C LEU A 53 -25.43 31.17 3.76
N GLY A 54 -24.29 30.54 4.10
CA GLY A 54 -23.19 31.24 4.78
C GLY A 54 -22.49 32.26 3.87
N LEU A 55 -22.34 31.95 2.58
CA LEU A 55 -21.72 32.87 1.63
C LEU A 55 -22.67 34.00 1.23
N SER A 56 -23.97 33.72 1.01
CA SER A 56 -24.96 34.73 0.69
C SER A 56 -25.14 35.77 1.79
N ALA A 57 -24.94 35.39 3.04
CA ALA A 57 -25.10 36.26 4.20
C ALA A 57 -24.07 37.43 4.24
N ARG A 58 -22.89 37.27 3.63
CA ARG A 58 -21.79 38.23 3.83
C ARG A 58 -21.08 38.70 2.56
N THR A 59 -21.13 37.94 1.46
CA THR A 59 -20.31 38.26 0.28
C THR A 59 -21.01 39.11 -0.75
N GLY A 60 -22.33 39.23 -0.70
CA GLY A 60 -23.12 39.89 -1.73
C GLY A 60 -23.04 39.27 -3.14
N TRP A 61 -22.22 38.22 -3.31
CA TRP A 61 -22.06 37.54 -4.60
C TRP A 61 -23.21 36.60 -4.93
N LEU A 62 -23.84 36.07 -3.87
CA LEU A 62 -24.99 35.18 -4.00
C LEU A 62 -26.24 35.89 -3.48
N PRO A 63 -27.36 35.90 -4.23
CA PRO A 63 -28.58 36.53 -3.78
C PRO A 63 -29.13 35.85 -2.52
N PRO A 64 -29.52 36.59 -1.47
CA PRO A 64 -30.14 36.02 -0.31
C PRO A 64 -31.52 35.44 -0.66
N ILE A 65 -31.86 34.33 -0.03
CA ILE A 65 -33.23 33.75 -0.15
C ILE A 65 -34.10 34.53 0.82
N GLY A 66 -35.08 35.26 0.33
CA GLY A 66 -35.83 36.28 1.10
C GLY A 66 -36.38 35.80 2.47
N VAL A 67 -36.82 34.54 2.59
CA VAL A 67 -37.29 33.96 3.87
C VAL A 67 -36.12 33.57 4.81
N LEU A 68 -34.93 33.43 4.27
CA LEU A 68 -33.70 33.01 4.96
C LEU A 68 -32.63 34.10 4.95
N ASP A 69 -33.03 35.31 4.67
CA ASP A 69 -32.11 36.48 4.71
C ASP A 69 -31.78 36.81 6.17
N PRO A 70 -30.49 36.77 6.56
CA PRO A 70 -30.08 37.03 7.93
C PRO A 70 -30.39 38.44 8.42
N HIS A 71 -30.53 39.42 7.49
CA HIS A 71 -30.83 40.82 7.83
C HIS A 71 -32.33 41.05 8.11
N THR A 72 -33.20 40.30 7.41
CA THR A 72 -34.65 40.49 7.54
C THR A 72 -35.30 39.44 8.48
N ALA A 73 -34.74 38.23 8.56
CA ALA A 73 -35.28 37.13 9.33
C ALA A 73 -34.18 36.34 10.10
N PRO A 74 -33.47 36.99 11.05
CA PRO A 74 -32.31 36.38 11.72
C PRO A 74 -32.64 35.09 12.45
N LEU A 75 -33.77 35.01 13.12
CA LEU A 75 -34.19 33.77 13.82
C LEU A 75 -34.36 32.61 12.85
N THR A 76 -35.05 32.83 11.74
CA THR A 76 -35.29 31.78 10.74
C THR A 76 -33.97 31.30 10.14
N TYR A 77 -33.06 32.23 9.87
CA TYR A 77 -31.72 31.93 9.36
C TYR A 77 -30.92 31.07 10.35
N LEU A 78 -30.86 31.45 11.64
CA LEU A 78 -30.15 30.71 12.67
C LEU A 78 -30.75 29.33 12.93
N VAL A 79 -32.09 29.23 13.02
CA VAL A 79 -32.78 27.95 13.18
C VAL A 79 -32.48 27.01 12.00
N THR A 80 -32.54 27.54 10.78
CA THR A 80 -32.25 26.74 9.58
C THR A 80 -30.81 26.25 9.58
N ASN A 81 -29.82 27.09 9.88
CA ASN A 81 -28.43 26.66 9.99
C ASN A 81 -28.22 25.60 11.07
N PHE A 82 -28.86 25.75 12.23
CA PHE A 82 -28.76 24.79 13.33
C PHE A 82 -29.39 23.43 12.95
N VAL A 83 -30.60 23.45 12.38
CA VAL A 83 -31.31 22.23 11.95
C VAL A 83 -30.51 21.49 10.86
N LEU A 84 -30.00 22.21 9.87
CA LEU A 84 -29.21 21.62 8.79
C LEU A 84 -27.89 21.02 9.32
N LEU A 85 -27.22 21.71 10.23
CA LEU A 85 -26.02 21.16 10.91
C LEU A 85 -26.37 19.93 11.75
N ALA A 86 -27.49 19.96 12.49
CA ALA A 86 -27.94 18.81 13.30
C ALA A 86 -28.25 17.60 12.42
N VAL A 87 -28.90 17.80 11.26
CA VAL A 87 -29.17 16.73 10.29
C VAL A 87 -27.86 16.18 9.70
N ALA A 88 -26.90 17.03 9.33
CA ALA A 88 -25.60 16.61 8.87
C ALA A 88 -24.83 15.82 9.95
N ALA A 89 -24.88 16.28 11.19
CA ALA A 89 -24.29 15.61 12.34
C ALA A 89 -24.95 14.25 12.60
N PHE A 90 -26.28 14.18 12.58
CA PHE A 90 -27.03 12.94 12.78
C PHE A 90 -26.73 11.91 11.67
N SER A 91 -26.69 12.33 10.42
CA SER A 91 -26.35 11.43 9.31
C SER A 91 -24.89 10.92 9.34
N SER A 92 -24.03 11.59 10.12
CA SER A 92 -22.63 11.20 10.35
C SER A 92 -22.39 10.79 11.80
N ILE A 93 -23.41 10.26 12.49
CA ILE A 93 -23.35 9.95 13.92
C ILE A 93 -22.27 8.95 14.28
N THR A 94 -21.96 8.00 13.40
CA THR A 94 -20.86 7.04 13.57
C THR A 94 -19.50 7.74 13.64
N THR A 95 -19.26 8.71 12.76
CA THR A 95 -18.05 9.55 12.74
C THR A 95 -17.96 10.41 14.00
N LEU A 96 -19.04 11.08 14.36
CA LEU A 96 -19.08 11.90 15.57
C LEU A 96 -18.91 11.06 16.83
N GLY A 97 -19.62 9.92 16.91
CA GLY A 97 -19.49 9.00 18.05
C GLY A 97 -18.09 8.44 18.20
N ALA A 98 -17.44 8.05 17.10
CA ALA A 98 -16.04 7.61 17.11
C ALA A 98 -15.08 8.75 17.48
N GLY A 99 -15.29 9.94 16.92
CA GLY A 99 -14.49 11.12 17.20
C GLY A 99 -14.57 11.57 18.67
N LEU A 100 -15.77 11.64 19.25
CA LEU A 100 -15.98 12.02 20.64
C LEU A 100 -15.46 10.97 21.63
N ARG A 101 -15.68 9.67 21.35
CA ARG A 101 -15.08 8.59 22.16
C ARG A 101 -13.55 8.63 22.06
N GLY A 102 -13.02 8.90 20.86
CA GLY A 102 -11.60 9.05 20.63
C GLY A 102 -11.00 10.16 21.49
N LEU A 103 -11.68 11.29 21.65
CA LEU A 103 -11.21 12.39 22.53
C LEU A 103 -11.00 11.94 23.97
N ALA A 104 -11.79 10.99 24.46
CA ALA A 104 -11.65 10.47 25.83
C ALA A 104 -10.54 9.42 25.97
N LEU A 105 -10.23 8.68 24.91
CA LEU A 105 -9.31 7.54 24.93
C LEU A 105 -8.06 7.79 24.08
N GLN A 106 -8.23 7.81 22.78
CA GLN A 106 -7.17 8.03 21.78
C GLN A 106 -7.75 8.84 20.61
N PRO A 107 -7.47 10.15 20.51
CA PRO A 107 -7.91 10.98 19.42
C PRO A 107 -7.51 10.43 18.05
N THR A 108 -8.45 10.47 17.12
CA THR A 108 -8.31 10.02 15.75
C THR A 108 -8.58 11.17 14.77
N SER A 109 -8.43 10.92 13.49
CA SER A 109 -8.81 11.90 12.44
C SER A 109 -10.27 12.34 12.54
N ASP A 110 -11.16 11.47 13.05
CA ASP A 110 -12.57 11.80 13.31
C ASP A 110 -12.74 12.84 14.44
N SER A 111 -11.80 12.87 15.38
CA SER A 111 -11.86 13.78 16.54
C SER A 111 -11.69 15.24 16.12
N PHE A 112 -10.91 15.54 15.09
CA PHE A 112 -10.83 16.90 14.54
C PHE A 112 -12.19 17.39 14.03
N THR A 113 -12.84 16.54 13.24
CA THR A 113 -14.17 16.85 12.69
C THR A 113 -15.21 16.98 13.78
N ALA A 114 -15.19 16.07 14.78
CA ALA A 114 -16.13 16.10 15.90
C ALA A 114 -15.99 17.39 16.73
N LEU A 115 -14.77 17.84 17.03
CA LEU A 115 -14.50 19.09 17.73
C LEU A 115 -15.07 20.30 16.97
N ALA A 116 -14.83 20.37 15.66
CA ALA A 116 -15.32 21.48 14.83
C ALA A 116 -16.86 21.50 14.78
N VAL A 117 -17.50 20.34 14.65
CA VAL A 117 -18.97 20.22 14.66
C VAL A 117 -19.56 20.64 16.00
N VAL A 118 -18.97 20.17 17.10
CA VAL A 118 -19.41 20.55 18.46
C VAL A 118 -19.24 22.06 18.67
N GLY A 119 -18.09 22.64 18.29
CA GLY A 119 -17.86 24.07 18.36
C GLY A 119 -18.88 24.91 17.57
N ALA A 120 -19.17 24.51 16.33
CA ALA A 120 -20.16 25.16 15.49
C ALA A 120 -21.59 25.01 16.03
N ALA A 121 -21.94 23.83 16.60
CA ALA A 121 -23.24 23.62 17.23
C ALA A 121 -23.43 24.47 18.48
N LEU A 122 -22.41 24.56 19.34
CA LEU A 122 -22.43 25.42 20.53
C LEU A 122 -22.57 26.90 20.16
N GLN A 123 -21.84 27.36 19.12
CA GLN A 123 -21.98 28.72 18.60
C GLN A 123 -23.41 28.99 18.14
N ASN A 124 -23.97 28.13 17.29
CA ASN A 124 -25.33 28.28 16.78
C ASN A 124 -26.38 28.28 17.91
N ALA A 125 -26.24 27.35 18.86
CA ALA A 125 -27.13 27.27 20.01
C ALA A 125 -27.07 28.57 20.85
N ALA A 126 -25.88 29.11 21.11
CA ALA A 126 -25.73 30.36 21.85
C ALA A 126 -26.38 31.56 21.14
N LEU A 127 -26.20 31.65 19.83
CA LEU A 127 -26.79 32.72 19.01
C LEU A 127 -28.33 32.63 18.93
N LEU A 128 -28.90 31.42 19.00
CA LEU A 128 -30.35 31.24 19.05
C LEU A 128 -30.98 31.86 20.30
N PHE A 129 -30.27 31.89 21.46
CA PHE A 129 -30.75 32.54 22.68
C PHE A 129 -30.76 34.07 22.57
N ASP A 130 -29.92 34.64 21.68
CA ASP A 130 -29.83 36.09 21.48
C ASP A 130 -30.07 36.48 20.01
N ALA A 131 -30.99 35.81 19.36
CA ALA A 131 -31.30 35.98 17.94
C ALA A 131 -31.77 37.41 17.57
N LYS A 132 -32.28 38.16 18.56
CA LYS A 132 -32.73 39.58 18.34
C LYS A 132 -31.56 40.55 18.12
N ASN A 133 -30.43 40.24 18.76
CA ASN A 133 -29.21 41.08 18.65
C ASN A 133 -28.19 40.51 17.67
N PHE A 134 -28.59 39.50 16.85
CA PHE A 134 -27.71 38.87 15.89
C PHE A 134 -27.40 39.86 14.74
N ASP A 135 -26.13 40.17 14.59
CA ASP A 135 -25.61 40.97 13.47
C ASP A 135 -24.78 40.07 12.52
N PRO A 136 -25.26 39.82 11.29
CA PRO A 136 -24.57 39.00 10.32
C PRO A 136 -23.21 39.56 9.87
N GLU A 137 -23.00 40.87 9.98
CA GLU A 137 -21.72 41.48 9.62
C GLU A 137 -20.68 41.34 10.73
N ALA A 138 -21.12 41.32 11.98
CA ALA A 138 -20.25 41.18 13.13
C ALA A 138 -19.89 39.72 13.46
N VAL A 139 -20.81 38.75 13.25
CA VAL A 139 -20.64 37.36 13.65
C VAL A 139 -20.75 36.40 12.48
N THR A 140 -19.67 35.66 12.21
CA THR A 140 -19.65 34.60 11.18
C THR A 140 -20.10 33.25 11.77
N LEU A 141 -21.03 32.58 11.09
CA LEU A 141 -21.42 31.21 11.42
C LEU A 141 -20.47 30.19 10.80
N PHE A 142 -20.04 29.21 11.59
CA PHE A 142 -19.11 28.16 11.14
C PHE A 142 -19.80 26.80 10.87
N ALA A 143 -21.13 26.73 10.96
CA ALA A 143 -21.89 25.54 10.55
C ALA A 143 -21.58 25.05 9.13
N PRO A 144 -21.42 25.93 8.12
CA PRO A 144 -21.04 25.51 6.77
C PRO A 144 -19.68 24.81 6.70
N VAL A 145 -18.69 25.32 7.46
CA VAL A 145 -17.36 24.70 7.52
C VAL A 145 -17.42 23.35 8.21
N ALA A 146 -18.14 23.24 9.32
CA ALA A 146 -18.33 21.98 10.04
C ALA A 146 -19.00 20.91 9.16
N ALA A 147 -20.00 21.28 8.35
CA ALA A 147 -20.62 20.40 7.38
C ALA A 147 -19.66 19.97 6.27
N LEU A 148 -18.83 20.90 5.79
CA LEU A 148 -17.78 20.58 4.78
C LEU A 148 -16.74 19.61 5.35
N LEU A 149 -16.33 19.76 6.61
CA LEU A 149 -15.42 18.84 7.29
C LEU A 149 -16.03 17.42 7.42
N LEU A 150 -17.34 17.33 7.75
CA LEU A 150 -18.07 16.05 7.75
C LEU A 150 -18.08 15.41 6.35
N CYS A 151 -18.32 16.20 5.32
CA CYS A 151 -18.30 15.72 3.94
C CYS A 151 -16.91 15.20 3.53
N GLY A 152 -15.84 15.94 3.85
CA GLY A 152 -14.47 15.51 3.58
C GLY A 152 -14.10 14.22 4.31
N ASN A 153 -14.53 14.09 5.57
CA ASN A 153 -14.34 12.88 6.36
C ASN A 153 -15.09 11.68 5.75
N ALA A 154 -16.35 11.86 5.36
CA ALA A 154 -17.15 10.83 4.72
C ALA A 154 -16.55 10.37 3.38
N LEU A 155 -16.01 11.31 2.59
CA LEU A 155 -15.32 11.00 1.33
C LEU A 155 -14.09 10.12 1.56
N GLY A 156 -13.25 10.48 2.54
CA GLY A 156 -12.06 9.68 2.85
C GLY A 156 -12.42 8.26 3.31
N LYS A 157 -13.40 8.11 4.19
CA LYS A 157 -13.88 6.79 4.63
C LYS A 157 -14.46 5.97 3.47
N TRP A 158 -15.22 6.59 2.59
CA TRP A 158 -15.75 5.92 1.40
C TRP A 158 -14.62 5.41 0.49
N LEU A 159 -13.58 6.22 0.25
CA LEU A 159 -12.41 5.79 -0.52
C LEU A 159 -11.71 4.60 0.12
N GLN A 160 -11.53 4.62 1.44
CA GLN A 160 -10.93 3.51 2.17
C GLN A 160 -11.74 2.23 2.07
N ILE A 161 -13.06 2.28 2.33
CA ILE A 161 -13.93 1.10 2.24
C ILE A 161 -13.94 0.55 0.81
N ARG A 162 -14.01 1.42 -0.20
CA ARG A 162 -13.94 1.02 -1.60
C ARG A 162 -12.64 0.29 -1.93
N ALA A 163 -11.51 0.77 -1.42
CA ALA A 163 -10.22 0.12 -1.61
C ALA A 163 -10.17 -1.26 -0.94
N VAL A 164 -10.70 -1.39 0.29
CA VAL A 164 -10.77 -2.67 1.01
C VAL A 164 -11.68 -3.66 0.28
N CYS A 165 -12.85 -3.22 -0.21
CA CYS A 165 -13.76 -4.08 -0.99
C CYS A 165 -13.11 -4.57 -2.29
N ALA A 166 -12.39 -3.70 -3.00
CA ALA A 166 -11.69 -4.07 -4.23
C ALA A 166 -10.54 -5.05 -3.94
N ASN A 167 -9.79 -4.84 -2.86
CA ASN A 167 -8.76 -5.76 -2.40
C ASN A 167 -9.35 -7.13 -2.03
N PHE A 168 -10.49 -7.15 -1.35
CA PHE A 168 -11.16 -8.40 -0.98
C PHE A 168 -11.67 -9.15 -2.21
N ALA A 169 -12.26 -8.46 -3.18
CA ALA A 169 -12.72 -9.08 -4.43
C ALA A 169 -11.58 -9.78 -5.17
N LEU A 170 -10.39 -9.16 -5.22
CA LEU A 170 -9.20 -9.74 -5.82
C LEU A 170 -8.68 -10.93 -5.00
N ALA A 171 -8.57 -10.76 -3.68
CA ALA A 171 -8.09 -11.78 -2.76
C ALA A 171 -9.01 -13.02 -2.69
N SER A 172 -10.30 -12.86 -2.97
CA SER A 172 -11.29 -13.95 -2.98
C SER A 172 -11.47 -14.62 -4.34
N SER A 173 -10.75 -14.17 -5.37
CA SER A 173 -10.77 -14.83 -6.69
C SER A 173 -10.33 -16.29 -6.56
N GLY A 174 -10.79 -17.15 -7.46
CA GLY A 174 -10.50 -18.58 -7.43
C GLY A 174 -9.10 -18.96 -7.92
N GLU A 175 -8.24 -17.98 -8.21
CA GLU A 175 -6.88 -18.18 -8.70
C GLU A 175 -5.94 -18.62 -7.56
N GLU A 176 -4.86 -19.30 -7.93
CA GLU A 176 -3.78 -19.61 -7.00
C GLU A 176 -3.02 -18.34 -6.62
N HIS A 177 -2.81 -18.15 -5.33
CA HIS A 177 -2.12 -16.99 -4.80
C HIS A 177 -0.93 -17.39 -3.94
N ALA A 178 0.07 -16.53 -3.91
CA ALA A 178 1.14 -16.55 -2.92
C ALA A 178 0.95 -15.39 -1.94
N ALA A 179 1.41 -15.58 -0.70
CA ALA A 179 1.48 -14.52 0.29
C ALA A 179 2.93 -14.20 0.63
N ALA A 180 3.23 -12.91 0.72
CA ALA A 180 4.46 -12.41 1.31
C ALA A 180 4.28 -12.26 2.82
N PHE A 181 5.30 -12.61 3.58
CA PHE A 181 5.36 -12.43 5.03
C PHE A 181 6.78 -12.09 5.48
N LEU A 182 6.88 -11.40 6.60
CA LEU A 182 8.17 -11.03 7.18
C LEU A 182 8.72 -12.20 7.99
N LEU A 183 10.01 -12.51 7.82
CA LEU A 183 10.71 -13.47 8.67
C LEU A 183 10.91 -12.86 10.06
N GLU A 184 10.23 -13.42 11.08
CA GLU A 184 10.27 -12.91 12.45
C GLU A 184 11.58 -13.25 13.17
N LYS A 185 12.28 -14.32 12.74
CA LYS A 185 13.49 -14.81 13.39
C LYS A 185 14.71 -14.01 12.96
N GLU A 186 14.98 -12.93 13.68
CA GLU A 186 16.05 -11.98 13.37
C GLU A 186 17.43 -12.62 13.20
N GLN A 187 17.78 -13.61 14.02
CA GLN A 187 19.07 -14.32 13.92
C GLN A 187 19.21 -15.08 12.60
N LEU A 188 18.11 -15.70 12.12
CA LEU A 188 18.12 -16.39 10.82
C LEU A 188 18.19 -15.37 9.68
N ALA A 189 17.43 -14.27 9.77
CA ALA A 189 17.48 -13.20 8.79
C ALA A 189 18.90 -12.63 8.66
N LYS A 190 19.59 -12.35 9.77
CA LYS A 190 20.97 -11.87 9.77
C LYS A 190 21.94 -12.87 9.13
N ARG A 191 21.78 -14.17 9.43
CA ARG A 191 22.61 -15.22 8.83
C ARG A 191 22.40 -15.34 7.32
N LEU A 192 21.14 -15.33 6.86
CA LEU A 192 20.81 -15.41 5.44
C LEU A 192 21.31 -14.20 4.66
N CYS A 193 21.22 -13.01 5.25
CA CYS A 193 21.63 -11.75 4.63
C CYS A 193 23.11 -11.40 4.84
N ASP A 194 23.88 -12.28 5.46
CA ASP A 194 25.32 -12.07 5.65
C ASP A 194 26.02 -11.86 4.30
N GLY A 195 26.83 -10.79 4.22
CA GLY A 195 27.49 -10.36 2.98
C GLY A 195 26.73 -9.33 2.14
N LEU A 196 25.46 -8.98 2.46
CA LEU A 196 24.71 -7.92 1.77
C LEU A 196 24.87 -6.52 2.38
N GLY A 197 25.61 -6.40 3.50
CA GLY A 197 25.89 -5.11 4.14
C GLY A 197 24.72 -4.50 4.93
N GLU A 198 23.61 -5.22 5.09
CA GLU A 198 22.43 -4.77 5.84
C GLU A 198 22.59 -5.11 7.34
N PRO A 199 22.68 -4.11 8.24
CA PRO A 199 22.89 -4.36 9.67
C PRO A 199 21.66 -4.97 10.37
N GLU A 200 20.48 -4.61 9.93
CA GLU A 200 19.20 -5.09 10.45
C GLU A 200 18.30 -5.57 9.29
N PRO A 201 18.54 -6.79 8.77
CA PRO A 201 17.77 -7.28 7.63
C PRO A 201 16.34 -7.59 8.02
N ARG A 202 15.41 -7.02 7.27
CA ARG A 202 13.97 -7.30 7.30
C ARG A 202 13.60 -8.06 6.05
N LEU A 203 13.66 -9.39 6.15
CA LEU A 203 13.52 -10.30 5.04
C LEU A 203 12.06 -10.67 4.78
N LEU A 204 11.59 -10.40 3.57
CA LEU A 204 10.30 -10.86 3.07
C LEU A 204 10.46 -12.17 2.31
N LEU A 205 9.57 -13.10 2.62
CA LEU A 205 9.48 -14.45 2.05
C LEU A 205 8.13 -14.64 1.37
N ASN A 206 8.06 -15.54 0.39
CA ASN A 206 6.83 -15.92 -0.30
C ASN A 206 6.38 -17.34 0.07
N ARG A 207 5.06 -17.55 0.18
CA ARG A 207 4.46 -18.84 0.44
C ARG A 207 3.11 -18.97 -0.28
N PRO A 208 2.75 -20.12 -0.84
CA PRO A 208 1.41 -20.36 -1.36
C PRO A 208 0.34 -20.16 -0.29
N THR A 209 -0.76 -19.50 -0.65
CA THR A 209 -1.88 -19.25 0.26
C THR A 209 -3.21 -19.17 -0.48
N ALA A 210 -4.30 -19.49 0.22
CA ALA A 210 -5.65 -19.26 -0.29
C ALA A 210 -6.19 -17.86 0.08
N LEU A 211 -5.82 -17.35 1.25
CA LEU A 211 -6.19 -16.01 1.75
C LEU A 211 -5.26 -15.60 2.89
N VAL A 212 -4.95 -14.31 2.98
CA VAL A 212 -4.18 -13.78 4.11
C VAL A 212 -5.01 -13.84 5.39
N LYS A 213 -4.48 -14.52 6.39
CA LYS A 213 -5.09 -14.62 7.73
C LYS A 213 -5.24 -13.23 8.35
N GLY A 214 -6.40 -12.95 8.92
CA GLY A 214 -6.67 -11.65 9.55
C GLY A 214 -6.83 -10.49 8.59
N PHE A 215 -7.25 -10.70 7.34
CA PHE A 215 -7.42 -9.69 6.31
C PHE A 215 -8.17 -8.44 6.80
N LEU A 216 -9.34 -8.59 7.44
CA LEU A 216 -10.11 -7.44 7.95
C LEU A 216 -9.38 -6.72 9.09
N ARG A 217 -8.77 -7.46 10.01
CA ARG A 217 -8.00 -6.86 11.11
C ARG A 217 -6.87 -6.00 10.58
N GLN A 218 -6.16 -6.47 9.56
CA GLN A 218 -5.09 -5.71 8.90
C GLN A 218 -5.64 -4.51 8.11
N SER A 219 -6.80 -4.66 7.44
CA SER A 219 -7.42 -3.59 6.65
C SER A 219 -7.80 -2.36 7.48
N PHE A 220 -8.13 -2.56 8.75
CA PHE A 220 -8.53 -1.50 9.68
C PHE A 220 -7.57 -1.36 10.87
N SER A 221 -6.34 -1.81 10.73
CA SER A 221 -5.31 -1.68 11.78
C SER A 221 -4.97 -0.20 12.04
N PRO A 222 -4.55 0.15 13.28
CA PRO A 222 -4.04 1.48 13.59
C PRO A 222 -2.84 1.84 12.71
N ARG A 223 -2.64 3.13 12.48
CA ARG A 223 -1.49 3.67 11.73
C ARG A 223 -0.48 4.28 12.69
N ALA A 224 0.80 4.21 12.36
CA ALA A 224 1.85 4.92 13.13
C ALA A 224 1.60 6.44 13.17
N ALA A 225 1.00 7.01 12.12
CA ALA A 225 0.61 8.42 12.06
C ALA A 225 -0.45 8.82 13.11
N ASP A 226 -1.24 7.87 13.64
CA ASP A 226 -2.29 8.16 14.60
C ASP A 226 -1.74 8.78 15.91
N ALA A 227 -0.52 8.44 16.32
CA ALA A 227 0.14 9.04 17.47
C ALA A 227 0.41 10.55 17.29
N VAL A 228 0.70 11.00 16.06
CA VAL A 228 0.87 12.41 15.73
C VAL A 228 -0.48 13.12 15.73
N VAL A 229 -1.51 12.50 15.14
CA VAL A 229 -2.89 13.01 15.15
C VAL A 229 -3.38 13.23 16.56
N GLN A 230 -3.10 12.30 17.49
CA GLN A 230 -3.44 12.41 18.89
C GLN A 230 -2.88 13.70 19.53
N LYS A 231 -1.57 13.95 19.37
CA LYS A 231 -0.90 15.14 19.92
C LYS A 231 -1.45 16.44 19.32
N LEU A 232 -1.67 16.43 18.00
CA LEU A 232 -2.23 17.58 17.28
C LEU A 232 -3.65 17.90 17.73
N CYS A 233 -4.48 16.90 17.98
CA CYS A 233 -5.86 17.08 18.42
C CYS A 233 -5.93 17.76 19.80
N TRP A 234 -5.08 17.35 20.74
CA TRP A 234 -4.97 18.00 22.03
C TRP A 234 -4.44 19.44 21.93
N GLY A 235 -3.43 19.67 21.08
CA GLY A 235 -2.90 20.99 20.80
C GLY A 235 -3.94 21.95 20.22
N LEU A 236 -4.71 21.46 19.26
CA LEU A 236 -5.82 22.19 18.64
C LEU A 236 -6.91 22.53 19.67
N GLY A 237 -7.32 21.57 20.48
CA GLY A 237 -8.29 21.80 21.56
C GLY A 237 -7.82 22.86 22.54
N GLY A 238 -6.56 22.82 22.97
CA GLY A 238 -5.95 23.83 23.82
C GLY A 238 -5.92 25.23 23.19
N ALA A 239 -5.48 25.34 21.93
CA ALA A 239 -5.48 26.59 21.19
C ALA A 239 -6.90 27.18 21.06
N ALA A 240 -7.89 26.35 20.75
CA ALA A 240 -9.28 26.77 20.64
C ALA A 240 -9.86 27.26 21.97
N LEU A 241 -9.49 26.64 23.09
CA LEU A 241 -9.88 27.11 24.44
C LEU A 241 -9.25 28.48 24.75
N VAL A 242 -7.97 28.70 24.41
CA VAL A 242 -7.32 30.00 24.56
C VAL A 242 -8.05 31.05 23.73
N CYS A 243 -8.39 30.75 22.49
CA CYS A 243 -9.16 31.66 21.62
C CYS A 243 -10.55 31.97 22.21
N ALA A 244 -11.22 30.98 22.79
CA ALA A 244 -12.50 31.18 23.44
C ALA A 244 -12.41 32.15 24.64
N VAL A 245 -11.41 31.97 25.50
CA VAL A 245 -11.18 32.86 26.63
C VAL A 245 -10.87 34.29 26.17
N VAL A 246 -9.94 34.45 25.20
CA VAL A 246 -9.57 35.76 24.67
C VAL A 246 -10.75 36.46 24.00
N ALA A 247 -11.53 35.74 23.18
CA ALA A 247 -12.73 36.29 22.56
C ALA A 247 -13.81 36.66 23.57
N GLY A 248 -14.01 35.86 24.62
CA GLY A 248 -14.95 36.12 25.68
C GLY A 248 -14.60 37.38 26.51
N VAL A 249 -13.31 37.54 26.84
CA VAL A 249 -12.82 38.72 27.56
C VAL A 249 -12.93 40.00 26.72
N LYS A 250 -12.55 39.94 25.45
CA LYS A 250 -12.61 41.12 24.53
C LYS A 250 -14.03 41.46 24.08
N GLY A 251 -14.84 40.47 23.77
CA GLY A 251 -16.21 40.62 23.28
C GLY A 251 -17.26 40.73 24.41
N GLY A 252 -16.85 40.63 25.69
CA GLY A 252 -17.70 40.88 26.83
C GLY A 252 -18.78 39.82 27.09
N GLY A 253 -18.65 38.59 26.60
CA GLY A 253 -19.70 37.60 26.86
C GLY A 253 -19.44 36.17 26.37
N VAL A 254 -20.33 35.27 26.74
CA VAL A 254 -20.28 33.83 26.40
C VAL A 254 -20.44 33.58 24.90
N ILE A 255 -21.26 34.39 24.24
CA ILE A 255 -21.50 34.28 22.79
C ILE A 255 -20.21 34.53 22.01
N SER A 256 -19.47 35.58 22.38
CA SER A 256 -18.15 35.87 21.78
C SER A 256 -17.14 34.76 22.08
N ALA A 257 -17.14 34.20 23.26
CA ALA A 257 -16.29 33.06 23.63
C ALA A 257 -16.57 31.83 22.76
N LEU A 258 -17.85 31.45 22.60
CA LEU A 258 -18.24 30.31 21.78
C LEU A 258 -18.01 30.54 20.27
N SER A 259 -18.18 31.79 19.83
CA SER A 259 -17.83 32.16 18.44
C SER A 259 -16.32 32.08 18.20
N GLY A 260 -15.49 32.50 19.17
CA GLY A 260 -14.05 32.32 19.12
C GLY A 260 -13.61 30.86 19.11
N LEU A 261 -14.26 30.02 19.93
CA LEU A 261 -14.05 28.57 19.92
C LEU A 261 -14.34 27.96 18.55
N ALA A 262 -15.53 28.26 17.99
CA ALA A 262 -15.97 27.74 16.71
C ALA A 262 -15.06 28.20 15.56
N ALA A 263 -14.62 29.45 15.57
CA ALA A 263 -13.69 30.00 14.59
C ALA A 263 -12.34 29.27 14.61
N ALA A 264 -11.76 29.12 15.81
CA ALA A 264 -10.47 28.46 15.97
C ALA A 264 -10.52 26.97 15.54
N LEU A 265 -11.57 26.24 15.95
CA LEU A 265 -11.76 24.86 15.56
C LEU A 265 -12.01 24.71 14.06
N SER A 266 -12.80 25.60 13.46
CA SER A 266 -13.11 25.56 12.02
C SER A 266 -11.90 25.93 11.13
N LEU A 267 -11.02 26.82 11.60
CA LEU A 267 -9.79 27.17 10.89
C LEU A 267 -8.75 26.07 11.00
N SER A 268 -8.61 25.45 12.16
CA SER A 268 -7.49 24.53 12.46
C SER A 268 -7.82 23.06 12.19
N ALA A 269 -9.10 22.63 12.28
CA ALA A 269 -9.48 21.25 11.96
C ALA A 269 -9.33 20.97 10.45
N PRO A 270 -8.48 20.02 10.02
CA PRO A 270 -8.16 19.86 8.61
C PRO A 270 -9.31 19.20 7.82
N LEU A 271 -9.69 19.79 6.69
CA LEU A 271 -10.65 19.22 5.75
C LEU A 271 -10.17 17.86 5.21
N ALA A 272 -8.86 17.73 5.01
CA ALA A 272 -8.22 16.53 4.50
C ALA A 272 -7.90 15.47 5.57
N ALA A 273 -8.47 15.56 6.79
CA ALA A 273 -8.12 14.70 7.92
C ALA A 273 -8.06 13.20 7.58
N THR A 274 -9.02 12.71 6.82
CA THR A 274 -9.09 11.31 6.37
C THR A 274 -8.49 11.11 4.97
N LEU A 275 -8.39 12.16 4.16
CA LEU A 275 -7.83 12.06 2.81
C LEU A 275 -6.32 11.83 2.81
N VAL A 276 -5.61 12.26 3.84
CA VAL A 276 -4.16 12.04 4.03
C VAL A 276 -3.76 10.58 3.82
N TYR A 277 -4.57 9.65 4.28
CA TYR A 277 -4.32 8.22 4.14
C TYR A 277 -5.22 7.55 3.11
N ALA A 278 -6.44 8.03 2.90
CA ALA A 278 -7.38 7.40 1.98
C ALA A 278 -6.94 7.52 0.52
N LEU A 279 -6.34 8.64 0.13
CA LEU A 279 -5.82 8.86 -1.22
C LEU A 279 -4.61 7.95 -1.53
N PRO A 280 -3.53 7.93 -0.71
CA PRO A 280 -2.43 6.99 -0.94
C PRO A 280 -2.89 5.54 -0.98
N THR A 281 -3.77 5.13 -0.06
CA THR A 281 -4.32 3.76 -0.03
C THR A 281 -5.12 3.43 -1.31
N SER A 282 -5.96 4.35 -1.78
CA SER A 282 -6.73 4.15 -3.01
C SER A 282 -5.84 4.06 -4.25
N LEU A 283 -4.81 4.90 -4.35
CA LEU A 283 -3.84 4.85 -5.45
C LEU A 283 -2.97 3.58 -5.39
N MET A 284 -2.56 3.18 -4.20
CA MET A 284 -1.88 1.91 -3.98
C MET A 284 -2.74 0.75 -4.45
N GLN A 285 -4.01 0.68 -4.04
CA GLN A 285 -4.93 -0.37 -4.45
C GLN A 285 -5.08 -0.44 -5.98
N GLN A 286 -5.18 0.71 -6.66
CA GLN A 286 -5.22 0.74 -8.13
C GLN A 286 -3.92 0.25 -8.77
N ALA A 287 -2.77 0.56 -8.18
CA ALA A 287 -1.48 0.11 -8.67
C ALA A 287 -1.28 -1.38 -8.43
N THR A 288 -1.60 -1.88 -7.23
CA THR A 288 -1.47 -3.29 -6.87
C THR A 288 -2.41 -4.18 -7.65
N SER A 289 -3.66 -3.75 -7.89
CA SER A 289 -4.61 -4.52 -8.69
C SER A 289 -4.15 -4.71 -10.14
N ARG A 290 -3.42 -3.75 -10.72
CA ARG A 290 -2.87 -3.87 -12.09
C ARG A 290 -1.76 -4.91 -12.20
N CYS A 291 -1.04 -5.18 -11.15
CA CYS A 291 0.00 -6.21 -11.11
C CYS A 291 -0.47 -7.51 -10.45
N GLY A 292 -1.74 -7.62 -10.07
CA GLY A 292 -2.29 -8.82 -9.43
C GLY A 292 -1.84 -9.00 -7.98
N ALA A 293 -1.51 -7.90 -7.29
CA ALA A 293 -1.17 -7.91 -5.87
C ALA A 293 -2.27 -7.28 -5.01
N VAL A 294 -2.33 -7.68 -3.75
CA VAL A 294 -3.27 -7.16 -2.74
C VAL A 294 -2.52 -6.89 -1.45
N VAL A 295 -2.55 -5.63 -1.00
CA VAL A 295 -2.02 -5.22 0.31
C VAL A 295 -3.20 -4.96 1.24
N PRO A 296 -3.37 -5.77 2.31
CA PRO A 296 -4.58 -5.73 3.13
C PRO A 296 -4.85 -4.40 3.81
N GLY A 297 -3.83 -3.76 4.38
CA GLY A 297 -4.05 -2.53 5.13
C GLY A 297 -2.80 -1.85 5.68
N PRO A 298 -2.97 -0.89 6.62
CA PRO A 298 -1.88 -0.03 7.09
C PRO A 298 -0.71 -0.77 7.71
N SER A 299 -0.95 -1.76 8.56
CA SER A 299 0.13 -2.57 9.17
C SER A 299 0.95 -3.30 8.12
N ALA A 300 0.30 -3.81 7.06
CA ALA A 300 0.97 -4.44 5.94
C ALA A 300 1.81 -3.43 5.13
N VAL A 301 1.29 -2.23 4.90
CA VAL A 301 2.03 -1.14 4.23
C VAL A 301 3.28 -0.75 5.01
N GLU A 302 3.19 -0.64 6.34
CA GLU A 302 4.34 -0.34 7.21
C GLU A 302 5.39 -1.45 7.17
N THR A 303 4.96 -2.70 7.23
CA THR A 303 5.85 -3.86 7.16
C THR A 303 6.57 -3.92 5.81
N LEU A 304 5.83 -3.79 4.69
CA LEU A 304 6.40 -3.78 3.35
C LEU A 304 7.32 -2.56 3.12
N GLY A 305 6.94 -1.40 3.64
CA GLY A 305 7.75 -0.17 3.54
C GLY A 305 9.00 -0.16 4.42
N SER A 306 9.10 -1.06 5.39
CA SER A 306 10.27 -1.23 6.25
C SER A 306 11.16 -2.40 5.83
N ALA A 307 10.71 -3.24 4.90
CA ALA A 307 11.50 -4.34 4.36
C ALA A 307 12.66 -3.80 3.52
N ASN A 308 13.84 -4.36 3.74
CA ASN A 308 15.07 -4.02 3.01
C ASN A 308 15.67 -5.20 2.27
N THR A 309 15.11 -6.40 2.45
CA THR A 309 15.58 -7.61 1.78
C THR A 309 14.40 -8.46 1.34
N VAL A 310 14.48 -9.04 0.13
CA VAL A 310 13.48 -9.94 -0.42
C VAL A 310 14.08 -11.27 -0.81
N LEU A 311 13.38 -12.36 -0.53
CA LEU A 311 13.71 -13.68 -1.06
C LEU A 311 12.90 -13.96 -2.32
N LEU A 312 13.59 -14.29 -3.40
CA LEU A 312 12.99 -14.71 -4.66
C LEU A 312 13.49 -16.10 -5.02
N SER A 313 12.60 -16.94 -5.53
CA SER A 313 13.01 -18.21 -6.11
C SER A 313 13.58 -18.03 -7.52
N ALA A 314 14.47 -18.90 -7.93
CA ALA A 314 14.98 -18.93 -9.29
C ALA A 314 13.86 -19.02 -10.34
N ARG A 315 12.77 -19.72 -10.01
CA ARG A 315 11.58 -19.86 -10.85
C ARG A 315 10.82 -18.53 -11.03
N GLU A 316 10.76 -17.71 -9.98
CA GLU A 316 10.14 -16.37 -10.06
C GLU A 316 10.97 -15.41 -10.90
N LEU A 317 12.30 -15.50 -10.82
CA LEU A 317 13.22 -14.70 -11.64
C LEU A 317 13.27 -15.17 -13.09
N PHE A 318 13.34 -16.47 -13.30
CA PHE A 318 13.48 -17.09 -14.61
C PHE A 318 12.28 -18.03 -14.90
N PRO A 319 11.09 -17.48 -15.18
CA PRO A 319 9.91 -18.28 -15.49
C PRO A 319 10.09 -19.08 -16.78
N ALA A 320 9.19 -20.01 -17.05
CA ALA A 320 9.24 -20.87 -18.23
C ALA A 320 9.46 -20.07 -19.52
N GLY A 321 10.45 -20.46 -20.32
CA GLY A 321 10.86 -19.79 -21.54
C GLY A 321 11.94 -18.69 -21.38
N SER A 322 12.34 -18.35 -20.15
CA SER A 322 13.45 -17.42 -19.89
C SER A 322 14.81 -18.03 -20.20
N VAL A 323 14.94 -19.33 -20.03
CA VAL A 323 16.18 -20.05 -20.35
C VAL A 323 16.12 -20.54 -21.79
N ARG A 324 17.18 -20.32 -22.55
CA ARG A 324 17.28 -20.74 -23.94
C ARG A 324 18.53 -21.56 -24.18
N LEU A 325 18.37 -22.70 -24.85
CA LEU A 325 19.47 -23.50 -25.34
C LEU A 325 19.97 -22.93 -26.70
N HIS A 326 21.27 -22.77 -26.81
CA HIS A 326 21.93 -22.24 -28.00
C HIS A 326 22.67 -23.29 -28.81
N GLY A 327 23.03 -24.39 -28.22
CA GLY A 327 23.73 -25.46 -28.86
C GLY A 327 24.08 -26.60 -27.92
N ILE A 328 24.35 -27.74 -28.55
CA ILE A 328 24.77 -28.96 -27.88
C ILE A 328 26.08 -29.40 -28.56
N LYS A 329 27.05 -29.75 -27.76
CA LYS A 329 28.32 -30.32 -28.24
C LYS A 329 28.54 -31.65 -27.55
N THR A 330 28.62 -32.72 -28.30
CA THR A 330 29.01 -34.04 -27.81
C THR A 330 30.49 -34.30 -28.03
N PHE A 331 31.05 -35.14 -27.17
CA PHE A 331 32.45 -35.56 -27.23
C PHE A 331 32.51 -37.04 -27.63
N GLU A 332 33.67 -37.50 -28.14
CA GLU A 332 33.93 -38.90 -28.51
C GLU A 332 32.88 -39.53 -29.46
N LYS A 333 32.24 -38.75 -30.38
CA LYS A 333 31.17 -39.18 -31.29
C LYS A 333 29.89 -39.71 -30.60
N GLU A 334 29.63 -39.30 -29.39
CA GLU A 334 28.41 -39.66 -28.66
C GLU A 334 27.14 -39.07 -29.28
N ARG A 335 26.03 -39.76 -29.12
CA ARG A 335 24.73 -39.39 -29.70
C ARG A 335 24.07 -38.26 -28.98
N ILE A 336 23.64 -37.23 -29.69
CA ILE A 336 22.99 -36.01 -29.14
C ILE A 336 21.65 -36.36 -28.50
N ASP A 337 20.86 -37.25 -29.06
CA ASP A 337 19.58 -37.67 -28.57
C ASP A 337 19.68 -38.33 -27.18
N ILE A 338 20.71 -39.17 -26.97
CA ILE A 338 21.00 -39.76 -25.65
C ILE A 338 21.45 -38.71 -24.65
N ALA A 339 22.26 -37.71 -25.10
CA ALA A 339 22.67 -36.64 -24.22
C ALA A 339 21.46 -35.81 -23.71
N ILE A 340 20.52 -35.50 -24.61
CA ILE A 340 19.28 -34.79 -24.26
C ILE A 340 18.43 -35.61 -23.31
N LEU A 341 18.26 -36.91 -23.61
CA LEU A 341 17.46 -37.82 -22.79
C LEU A 341 17.99 -37.92 -21.36
N TYR A 342 19.29 -38.13 -21.19
CA TYR A 342 19.91 -38.24 -19.87
C TYR A 342 19.83 -36.94 -19.10
N ALA A 343 20.08 -35.80 -19.75
CA ALA A 343 19.95 -34.49 -19.12
C ALA A 343 18.50 -34.20 -18.70
N ALA A 344 17.52 -34.45 -19.57
CA ALA A 344 16.11 -34.28 -19.26
C ALA A 344 15.64 -35.18 -18.11
N SER A 345 16.06 -36.46 -18.13
CA SER A 345 15.69 -37.42 -17.09
C SER A 345 16.25 -37.03 -15.72
N LEU A 346 17.50 -36.59 -15.66
CA LEU A 346 18.15 -36.18 -14.40
C LEU A 346 17.59 -34.88 -13.84
N LEU A 347 17.19 -33.93 -14.67
CA LEU A 347 16.62 -32.63 -14.25
C LEU A 347 15.15 -32.75 -13.84
N SER A 348 14.42 -33.74 -14.38
CA SER A 348 12.96 -33.83 -14.21
C SER A 348 12.47 -33.78 -12.78
N PRO A 349 13.10 -34.45 -11.81
CA PRO A 349 12.62 -34.42 -10.43
C PRO A 349 13.06 -33.20 -9.61
N SER A 350 14.10 -32.44 -10.05
CA SER A 350 14.83 -31.59 -9.12
C SER A 350 15.06 -30.14 -9.58
N CYS A 351 14.95 -29.82 -10.87
CA CYS A 351 15.25 -28.48 -11.38
C CYS A 351 14.22 -28.02 -12.40
N GLU A 352 13.24 -27.25 -11.96
CA GLU A 352 12.15 -26.80 -12.83
C GLU A 352 12.58 -25.75 -13.84
N THR A 353 13.55 -24.89 -13.49
CA THR A 353 14.05 -23.82 -14.36
C THR A 353 14.69 -24.39 -15.65
N LEU A 354 15.53 -25.41 -15.52
CA LEU A 354 16.17 -26.07 -16.66
C LEU A 354 15.29 -27.13 -17.31
N ARG A 355 14.43 -27.82 -16.54
CA ARG A 355 13.53 -28.86 -17.03
C ARG A 355 12.79 -28.46 -18.29
N GLY A 356 12.18 -27.27 -18.30
CA GLY A 356 11.39 -26.77 -19.41
C GLY A 356 12.18 -26.71 -20.75
N VAL A 357 13.48 -26.41 -20.69
CA VAL A 357 14.35 -26.36 -21.87
C VAL A 357 14.59 -27.75 -22.43
N PHE A 358 14.91 -28.71 -21.57
CA PHE A 358 15.23 -30.07 -22.01
C PHE A 358 13.98 -30.86 -22.38
N MET A 359 12.87 -30.68 -21.67
CA MET A 359 11.58 -31.28 -22.01
C MET A 359 11.03 -30.76 -23.33
N GLY A 360 11.25 -29.47 -23.65
CA GLY A 360 10.87 -28.90 -24.94
C GLY A 360 11.55 -29.58 -26.14
N MET A 361 12.75 -30.15 -25.95
CA MET A 361 13.45 -30.94 -26.98
C MET A 361 12.90 -32.38 -27.13
N LEU A 362 12.14 -32.86 -26.15
CA LEU A 362 11.46 -34.14 -26.16
C LEU A 362 9.96 -34.00 -26.45
N ASP A 363 9.55 -32.87 -27.06
CA ASP A 363 8.14 -32.53 -27.35
C ASP A 363 7.23 -32.62 -26.09
N ASN A 364 7.79 -32.34 -24.92
CA ASN A 364 7.15 -32.48 -23.60
C ASN A 364 6.60 -33.90 -23.29
N ASN A 365 7.18 -34.93 -23.93
CA ASN A 365 6.75 -36.31 -23.74
C ASN A 365 7.50 -36.95 -22.57
N GLU A 366 6.88 -36.94 -21.37
CA GLU A 366 7.44 -37.52 -20.16
C GLU A 366 7.65 -39.04 -20.25
N LYS A 367 6.95 -39.76 -21.16
CA LYS A 367 7.10 -41.20 -21.35
C LYS A 367 8.45 -41.61 -21.94
N LEU A 368 9.17 -40.64 -22.54
CA LEU A 368 10.51 -40.87 -23.06
C LEU A 368 11.58 -40.86 -21.96
N LEU A 369 11.29 -40.26 -20.79
CA LEU A 369 12.27 -40.12 -19.72
C LEU A 369 12.73 -41.50 -19.22
N ALA A 370 14.04 -41.64 -19.05
CA ALA A 370 14.61 -42.84 -18.41
C ALA A 370 14.41 -42.79 -16.88
N GLY A 371 14.23 -43.93 -16.28
CA GLY A 371 14.18 -44.04 -14.81
C GLY A 371 15.50 -43.58 -14.20
N VAL A 372 15.47 -42.69 -13.23
CA VAL A 372 16.65 -42.19 -12.50
C VAL A 372 16.60 -42.67 -11.05
N GLU A 373 17.67 -43.29 -10.63
CA GLU A 373 17.83 -43.79 -9.26
C GLU A 373 18.85 -42.91 -8.51
N ASN A 374 18.67 -42.79 -7.19
CA ASN A 374 19.61 -42.11 -6.29
C ASN A 374 20.00 -40.69 -6.77
N VAL A 375 19.00 -39.87 -7.08
CA VAL A 375 19.23 -38.46 -7.43
C VAL A 375 19.79 -37.72 -6.23
N SER A 376 20.92 -37.03 -6.45
CA SER A 376 21.54 -36.13 -5.48
C SER A 376 21.76 -34.76 -6.11
N VAL A 377 21.38 -33.72 -5.40
CA VAL A 377 21.55 -32.33 -5.81
C VAL A 377 22.73 -31.73 -5.05
N GLU A 378 23.72 -31.22 -5.77
CA GLU A 378 24.80 -30.43 -5.20
C GLU A 378 24.55 -28.96 -5.55
N ILE A 379 23.92 -28.20 -4.64
CA ILE A 379 23.55 -26.80 -4.88
C ILE A 379 24.76 -25.97 -5.26
N GLY A 380 24.66 -25.21 -6.36
CA GLY A 380 25.76 -24.45 -6.95
C GLY A 380 26.72 -25.24 -7.82
N TYR A 381 26.56 -26.57 -7.92
CA TYR A 381 27.43 -27.42 -8.72
C TYR A 381 26.66 -28.23 -9.79
N GLY A 382 25.57 -28.93 -9.41
CA GLY A 382 24.77 -29.72 -10.35
C GLY A 382 24.07 -30.91 -9.75
N PHE A 383 23.79 -31.92 -10.57
CA PHE A 383 22.98 -33.10 -10.24
C PHE A 383 23.75 -34.37 -10.54
N THR A 384 23.59 -35.36 -9.68
CA THR A 384 24.11 -36.73 -9.85
C THR A 384 22.97 -37.71 -9.75
N GLY A 385 22.95 -38.75 -10.55
CA GLY A 385 21.98 -39.82 -10.48
C GLY A 385 22.45 -41.06 -11.26
N TRP A 386 21.70 -42.14 -11.17
CA TRP A 386 21.98 -43.37 -11.91
C TRP A 386 20.89 -43.63 -12.95
N ILE A 387 21.30 -43.76 -14.21
CA ILE A 387 20.44 -44.10 -15.34
C ILE A 387 20.98 -45.36 -16.00
N GLU A 388 20.13 -46.36 -16.16
CA GLU A 388 20.54 -47.67 -16.76
C GLU A 388 21.83 -48.23 -16.14
N HIS A 389 21.93 -48.20 -14.81
CA HIS A 389 23.09 -48.64 -14.03
C HIS A 389 24.39 -47.84 -14.31
N ARG A 390 24.31 -46.70 -14.97
CA ARG A 390 25.43 -45.79 -15.21
C ARG A 390 25.30 -44.55 -14.36
N ARG A 391 26.38 -44.12 -13.73
CA ARG A 391 26.41 -42.85 -13.02
C ARG A 391 26.41 -41.70 -14.04
N VAL A 392 25.43 -40.81 -13.91
CA VAL A 392 25.28 -39.64 -14.77
C VAL A 392 25.44 -38.38 -13.91
N LEU A 393 26.26 -37.46 -14.34
CA LEU A 393 26.47 -36.16 -13.73
C LEU A 393 26.09 -35.08 -14.73
N LEU A 394 25.33 -34.08 -14.25
CA LEU A 394 24.97 -32.90 -15.02
C LEU A 394 25.27 -31.65 -14.18
N GLY A 395 26.19 -30.80 -14.62
CA GLY A 395 26.54 -29.68 -13.77
C GLY A 395 27.59 -28.72 -14.37
N SER A 396 28.13 -27.89 -13.49
CA SER A 396 29.17 -26.91 -13.80
C SER A 396 30.53 -27.56 -14.07
N ARG A 397 31.47 -26.75 -14.58
CA ARG A 397 32.88 -27.15 -14.71
C ARG A 397 33.48 -27.61 -13.36
N GLU A 398 33.13 -26.91 -12.30
CA GLU A 398 33.62 -27.19 -10.94
C GLU A 398 33.13 -28.55 -10.44
N MET A 399 31.89 -28.92 -10.75
CA MET A 399 31.35 -30.26 -10.45
C MET A 399 32.15 -31.35 -11.16
N MET A 400 32.41 -31.18 -12.45
CA MET A 400 33.20 -32.16 -13.22
C MET A 400 34.58 -32.36 -12.62
N LYS A 401 35.28 -31.29 -12.22
CA LYS A 401 36.58 -31.36 -11.56
C LYS A 401 36.51 -32.05 -10.20
N ARG A 402 35.47 -31.82 -9.41
CA ARG A 402 35.29 -32.49 -8.10
C ARG A 402 35.13 -34.01 -8.21
N HIS A 403 34.61 -34.43 -9.34
CA HIS A 403 34.40 -35.87 -9.64
C HIS A 403 35.47 -36.41 -10.56
N ASP A 404 36.65 -35.78 -10.66
CA ASP A 404 37.81 -36.18 -11.45
C ASP A 404 37.51 -36.43 -12.95
N ILE A 405 36.58 -35.65 -13.51
CA ILE A 405 36.22 -35.69 -14.93
C ILE A 405 36.99 -34.61 -15.68
N GLU A 406 37.74 -35.03 -16.72
CA GLU A 406 38.47 -34.10 -17.58
C GLU A 406 37.49 -33.21 -18.35
N VAL A 407 37.67 -31.91 -18.28
CA VAL A 407 36.91 -30.90 -19.04
C VAL A 407 37.78 -30.16 -20.01
N PRO A 408 37.22 -29.68 -21.13
CA PRO A 408 37.99 -28.93 -22.13
C PRO A 408 38.68 -27.68 -21.56
N SER A 409 39.70 -27.17 -22.23
CA SER A 409 40.40 -25.95 -21.83
C SER A 409 39.44 -24.75 -21.74
N LEU A 410 39.78 -23.76 -20.92
CA LEU A 410 38.98 -22.52 -20.78
C LEU A 410 38.89 -21.76 -22.15
N ASP A 411 39.91 -21.83 -22.98
CA ASP A 411 39.88 -21.18 -24.30
C ASP A 411 38.93 -21.89 -25.26
N TYR A 412 38.82 -23.20 -25.17
CA TYR A 412 37.80 -23.97 -25.89
C TYR A 412 36.39 -23.56 -25.41
N GLU A 413 36.16 -23.43 -24.11
CA GLU A 413 34.90 -23.02 -23.55
C GLU A 413 34.53 -21.59 -23.97
N LYS A 414 35.46 -20.63 -23.88
CA LYS A 414 35.24 -19.23 -24.30
C LYS A 414 34.74 -19.10 -25.73
N LYS A 415 35.24 -19.94 -26.64
CA LYS A 415 34.82 -19.97 -28.04
C LYS A 415 33.32 -20.24 -28.21
N TYR A 416 32.73 -21.11 -27.36
CA TYR A 416 31.33 -21.49 -27.43
C TYR A 416 30.43 -20.65 -26.54
N THR A 417 30.93 -20.15 -25.41
CA THR A 417 30.20 -19.32 -24.47
C THR A 417 30.06 -17.86 -24.90
N LYS A 418 30.66 -17.47 -26.03
CA LYS A 418 30.69 -16.08 -26.51
C LYS A 418 31.11 -15.09 -25.40
N ASN A 419 32.26 -15.35 -24.84
CA ASN A 419 32.84 -14.53 -23.75
C ASN A 419 31.91 -14.35 -22.54
N GLY A 420 31.27 -15.43 -22.10
CA GLY A 420 30.43 -15.44 -20.89
C GLY A 420 28.95 -15.08 -21.09
N GLN A 421 28.50 -14.77 -22.32
CA GLN A 421 27.07 -14.55 -22.61
C GLN A 421 26.21 -15.81 -22.51
N ARG A 422 26.83 -16.98 -22.45
CA ARG A 422 26.19 -18.28 -22.35
C ARG A 422 26.86 -19.10 -21.25
N SER A 423 26.08 -19.81 -20.46
CA SER A 423 26.56 -20.71 -19.41
C SER A 423 26.70 -22.12 -19.96
N PRO A 424 27.83 -22.79 -19.78
CA PRO A 424 28.00 -24.18 -20.17
C PRO A 424 27.47 -25.11 -19.08
N ILE A 425 26.76 -26.14 -19.50
CA ILE A 425 26.31 -27.27 -18.68
C ILE A 425 26.99 -28.51 -19.20
N TYR A 426 27.74 -29.19 -18.36
CA TYR A 426 28.45 -30.41 -18.73
C TYR A 426 27.65 -31.65 -18.32
N LEU A 427 27.62 -32.62 -19.22
CA LEU A 427 27.07 -33.95 -18.98
C LEU A 427 28.21 -34.97 -19.00
N ALA A 428 28.32 -35.78 -17.95
CA ALA A 428 29.25 -36.90 -17.91
C ALA A 428 28.52 -38.19 -17.59
N VAL A 429 28.95 -39.28 -18.20
CA VAL A 429 28.36 -40.59 -18.06
C VAL A 429 29.48 -41.60 -17.76
N ALA A 430 29.32 -42.41 -16.73
CA ALA A 430 30.29 -43.40 -16.31
C ALA A 430 31.74 -42.89 -16.17
N GLY A 431 31.90 -41.67 -15.65
CA GLY A 431 33.20 -41.02 -15.41
C GLY A 431 33.84 -40.36 -16.65
N LYS A 432 33.16 -40.31 -17.78
CA LYS A 432 33.66 -39.65 -18.99
C LYS A 432 32.78 -38.49 -19.42
N LEU A 433 33.39 -37.45 -19.93
CA LEU A 433 32.65 -36.31 -20.45
C LEU A 433 31.88 -36.69 -21.73
N PHE A 434 30.55 -36.61 -21.66
CA PHE A 434 29.64 -37.02 -22.72
C PHE A 434 29.22 -35.86 -23.63
N GLY A 435 28.87 -34.71 -23.01
CA GLY A 435 28.40 -33.55 -23.75
C GLY A 435 28.47 -32.24 -22.97
N MET A 436 28.25 -31.16 -23.69
CA MET A 436 28.17 -29.80 -23.19
C MET A 436 26.97 -29.10 -23.83
N PHE A 437 26.09 -28.54 -22.99
CA PHE A 437 24.95 -27.72 -23.41
C PHE A 437 25.28 -26.26 -23.15
N LEU A 438 24.84 -25.36 -24.02
CA LEU A 438 25.07 -23.92 -23.90
C LEU A 438 23.72 -23.23 -23.69
N VAL A 439 23.49 -22.70 -22.53
CA VAL A 439 22.26 -22.02 -22.16
C VAL A 439 22.48 -20.52 -21.94
N SER A 440 21.44 -19.72 -22.09
CA SER A 440 21.44 -18.32 -21.67
C SER A 440 20.15 -18.00 -20.94
N TYR A 441 20.27 -17.09 -20.00
CA TYR A 441 19.19 -16.61 -19.17
C TYR A 441 18.72 -15.24 -19.65
N ARG A 442 17.42 -15.04 -19.72
CA ARG A 442 16.80 -13.76 -20.10
C ARG A 442 15.90 -13.28 -18.97
N PRO A 443 15.95 -11.99 -18.63
CA PRO A 443 15.10 -11.46 -17.61
C PRO A 443 13.64 -11.36 -18.08
N ASP A 444 12.69 -11.51 -17.17
CA ASP A 444 11.36 -10.98 -17.40
C ASP A 444 11.43 -9.46 -17.38
N ARG A 445 10.95 -8.81 -18.45
CA ARG A 445 11.07 -7.36 -18.63
C ARG A 445 10.40 -6.58 -17.50
N ARG A 446 9.22 -7.01 -17.06
CA ARG A 446 8.47 -6.32 -15.99
C ARG A 446 9.16 -6.48 -14.64
N ALA A 447 9.67 -7.67 -14.37
CA ALA A 447 10.44 -7.92 -13.16
C ALA A 447 11.75 -7.10 -13.16
N ALA A 448 12.45 -6.99 -14.31
CA ALA A 448 13.68 -6.22 -14.42
C ALA A 448 13.47 -4.72 -14.13
N GLU A 449 12.47 -4.10 -14.75
CA GLU A 449 12.14 -2.68 -14.53
C GLU A 449 11.80 -2.40 -13.05
N THR A 450 11.13 -3.34 -12.39
CA THR A 450 10.73 -3.18 -10.99
C THR A 450 11.90 -3.46 -10.04
N LEU A 451 12.71 -4.49 -10.33
CA LEU A 451 13.84 -4.88 -9.51
C LEU A 451 14.94 -3.80 -9.52
N ASP A 452 15.24 -3.22 -10.69
CA ASP A 452 16.15 -2.07 -10.79
C ASP A 452 15.69 -0.90 -9.92
N SER A 453 14.41 -0.55 -9.99
CA SER A 453 13.83 0.51 -9.15
C SER A 453 13.91 0.22 -7.64
N LEU A 454 13.77 -1.04 -7.23
CA LEU A 454 13.86 -1.45 -5.82
C LEU A 454 15.32 -1.47 -5.35
N ALA A 455 16.24 -1.95 -6.18
CA ALA A 455 17.68 -1.92 -5.88
C ALA A 455 18.19 -0.48 -5.69
N GLN A 456 17.74 0.47 -6.54
CA GLN A 456 18.02 1.90 -6.35
C GLN A 456 17.43 2.46 -5.05
N SER A 457 16.40 1.82 -4.48
CA SER A 457 15.82 2.17 -3.18
C SER A 457 16.51 1.47 -1.99
N GLY A 458 17.61 0.74 -2.22
CA GLY A 458 18.37 0.05 -1.19
C GLY A 458 17.79 -1.30 -0.78
N ILE A 459 16.98 -1.95 -1.62
CA ILE A 459 16.46 -3.29 -1.35
C ILE A 459 17.41 -4.34 -1.90
N SER A 460 17.86 -5.25 -1.04
CA SER A 460 18.72 -6.37 -1.37
C SER A 460 17.90 -7.62 -1.75
N VAL A 461 18.46 -8.47 -2.60
CA VAL A 461 17.80 -9.65 -3.14
C VAL A 461 18.54 -10.91 -2.72
N LEU A 462 17.84 -11.80 -2.01
CA LEU A 462 18.25 -13.17 -1.80
C LEU A 462 17.62 -14.05 -2.88
N VAL A 463 18.38 -14.98 -3.41
CA VAL A 463 17.89 -15.92 -4.45
C VAL A 463 18.01 -17.35 -3.93
N GLN A 464 16.89 -18.06 -3.91
CA GLN A 464 16.86 -19.50 -3.71
C GLN A 464 16.88 -20.16 -5.08
N ALA A 465 17.93 -20.92 -5.39
CA ALA A 465 18.12 -21.52 -6.69
C ALA A 465 18.46 -23.01 -6.59
N ASP A 466 17.71 -23.81 -7.34
CA ASP A 466 18.02 -25.22 -7.60
C ASP A 466 18.94 -25.36 -8.82
N ASP A 467 18.99 -24.33 -9.67
CA ASP A 467 19.83 -24.27 -10.86
C ASP A 467 21.23 -23.76 -10.49
N PHE A 468 22.22 -24.61 -10.63
CA PHE A 468 23.62 -24.34 -10.30
C PHE A 468 24.29 -23.23 -11.16
N ASN A 469 23.71 -22.86 -12.30
CA ASN A 469 24.20 -21.76 -13.12
C ASN A 469 23.75 -20.40 -12.59
N ILE A 470 22.73 -20.35 -11.71
CA ILE A 470 22.22 -19.10 -11.16
C ILE A 470 23.14 -18.67 -10.03
N THR A 471 24.01 -17.72 -10.36
CA THR A 471 24.97 -17.11 -9.43
C THR A 471 24.64 -15.64 -9.24
N ALA A 472 25.13 -15.03 -8.14
CA ALA A 472 24.92 -13.61 -7.89
C ALA A 472 25.39 -12.71 -9.06
N PRO A 473 26.58 -12.92 -9.68
CA PRO A 473 26.98 -12.17 -10.86
C PRO A 473 26.04 -12.35 -12.06
N LEU A 474 25.52 -13.58 -12.30
CA LEU A 474 24.59 -13.83 -13.38
C LEU A 474 23.29 -13.05 -13.19
N VAL A 475 22.71 -13.12 -11.99
CA VAL A 475 21.47 -12.41 -11.67
C VAL A 475 21.69 -10.89 -11.78
N ALA A 476 22.76 -10.38 -11.19
CA ALA A 476 23.10 -8.96 -11.23
C ALA A 476 23.26 -8.46 -12.68
N ALA A 477 24.02 -9.18 -13.50
CA ALA A 477 24.23 -8.83 -14.91
C ALA A 477 22.94 -8.94 -15.75
N THR A 478 22.10 -9.95 -15.48
CA THR A 478 20.87 -10.19 -16.25
C THR A 478 19.81 -9.13 -15.93
N TYR A 479 19.70 -8.69 -14.69
CA TYR A 479 18.71 -7.73 -14.24
C TYR A 479 19.23 -6.28 -14.17
N GLY A 480 20.53 -6.05 -14.40
CA GLY A 480 21.15 -4.72 -14.38
C GLY A 480 21.27 -4.11 -12.99
N ILE A 481 21.32 -4.93 -11.93
CA ILE A 481 21.41 -4.50 -10.53
C ILE A 481 22.84 -4.68 -9.98
N PRO A 482 23.26 -3.93 -8.96
CA PRO A 482 24.61 -4.05 -8.41
C PRO A 482 24.86 -5.44 -7.81
N GLU A 483 26.02 -6.03 -8.06
CA GLU A 483 26.37 -7.37 -7.53
C GLU A 483 26.28 -7.45 -6.00
N GLY A 484 26.70 -6.40 -5.30
CA GLY A 484 26.65 -6.36 -3.83
C GLY A 484 25.24 -6.35 -3.22
N THR A 485 24.19 -6.19 -4.03
CA THR A 485 22.80 -6.25 -3.58
C THR A 485 22.15 -7.61 -3.80
N VAL A 486 22.88 -8.58 -4.36
CA VAL A 486 22.35 -9.92 -4.69
C VAL A 486 23.19 -10.98 -4.00
N LYS A 487 22.52 -11.94 -3.36
CA LYS A 487 23.14 -13.15 -2.82
C LYS A 487 22.32 -14.37 -3.21
N VAL A 488 22.98 -15.42 -3.65
CA VAL A 488 22.37 -16.75 -3.87
C VAL A 488 22.62 -17.59 -2.63
N LEU A 489 21.57 -18.20 -2.08
CA LEU A 489 21.65 -19.00 -0.86
C LEU A 489 22.42 -20.30 -1.11
N SER A 490 23.34 -20.62 -0.20
CA SER A 490 24.01 -21.92 -0.14
C SER A 490 23.03 -23.01 0.31
N GLN A 491 23.37 -24.29 0.08
CA GLN A 491 22.56 -25.44 0.50
C GLN A 491 22.20 -25.39 1.98
N HIS A 492 23.17 -25.13 2.84
CA HIS A 492 22.95 -25.05 4.28
C HIS A 492 22.01 -23.91 4.71
N GLU A 493 22.04 -22.79 3.98
CA GLU A 493 21.13 -21.67 4.21
C GLU A 493 19.71 -22.01 3.71
N GLN A 494 19.58 -22.71 2.59
CA GLN A 494 18.29 -23.19 2.08
C GLN A 494 17.67 -24.22 3.04
N ASP A 495 18.42 -25.21 3.51
CA ASP A 495 17.96 -26.22 4.48
C ASP A 495 17.49 -25.57 5.79
N ALA A 496 18.24 -24.57 6.29
CA ALA A 496 17.86 -23.82 7.48
C ALA A 496 16.59 -23.02 7.30
N LEU A 497 16.40 -22.43 6.11
CA LEU A 497 15.18 -21.70 5.75
C LEU A 497 13.98 -22.65 5.64
N GLU A 498 14.12 -23.77 4.94
CA GLU A 498 13.05 -24.76 4.78
C GLU A 498 12.62 -25.36 6.12
N THR A 499 13.55 -25.62 7.02
CA THR A 499 13.26 -26.07 8.39
C THR A 499 12.41 -25.03 9.13
N GLU A 500 12.75 -23.74 9.05
CA GLU A 500 11.95 -22.66 9.68
C GLU A 500 10.57 -22.53 9.05
N LEU A 501 10.50 -22.62 7.73
CA LEU A 501 9.23 -22.55 6.99
C LEU A 501 8.30 -23.72 7.31
N ALA A 502 8.83 -24.92 7.50
CA ALA A 502 8.06 -26.09 7.89
C ALA A 502 7.50 -25.99 9.31
N TYR A 503 8.23 -25.34 10.22
CA TYR A 503 7.83 -25.18 11.62
C TYR A 503 6.73 -24.15 11.83
N ARG A 504 6.59 -23.16 10.93
CA ARG A 504 5.60 -22.07 11.03
C ARG A 504 4.62 -22.05 9.85
N PRO A 505 3.65 -22.95 9.80
CA PRO A 505 2.72 -23.02 8.66
C PRO A 505 1.73 -21.87 8.58
N GLU A 506 1.55 -21.04 9.64
CA GLU A 506 0.46 -20.05 9.75
C GLU A 506 0.92 -18.61 10.06
N SER A 507 2.03 -18.14 9.48
CA SER A 507 2.41 -16.74 9.63
C SER A 507 1.41 -15.79 8.95
N GLU A 508 1.19 -14.60 9.55
CA GLU A 508 0.33 -13.56 8.96
C GLU A 508 0.98 -12.99 7.70
N GLY A 509 0.35 -13.20 6.54
CA GLY A 509 0.79 -12.59 5.30
C GLY A 509 0.56 -11.07 5.31
N VAL A 510 1.50 -10.33 4.76
CA VAL A 510 1.42 -8.85 4.62
C VAL A 510 0.98 -8.43 3.23
N MET A 511 1.04 -9.34 2.25
CA MET A 511 0.61 -9.08 0.87
C MET A 511 0.24 -10.40 0.21
N MET A 512 -0.79 -10.41 -0.63
CA MET A 512 -1.07 -11.49 -1.58
C MET A 512 -0.65 -11.07 -2.97
N HIS A 513 -0.21 -12.04 -3.80
CA HIS A 513 0.15 -11.81 -5.19
C HIS A 513 -0.01 -13.10 -6.02
N THR A 514 0.08 -13.00 -7.34
CA THR A 514 -0.14 -14.14 -8.26
C THR A 514 1.00 -15.18 -8.29
N GLY A 515 2.02 -15.06 -7.44
CA GLY A 515 3.23 -15.89 -7.51
C GLY A 515 4.27 -15.40 -8.52
N ALA A 516 3.92 -14.49 -9.43
CA ALA A 516 4.89 -13.92 -10.36
C ALA A 516 5.78 -12.87 -9.65
N CYS A 517 7.07 -12.86 -9.97
CA CYS A 517 8.05 -11.90 -9.45
C CYS A 517 7.59 -10.43 -9.66
N ALA A 518 7.10 -10.12 -10.86
CA ALA A 518 6.59 -8.79 -11.19
C ALA A 518 5.38 -8.36 -10.32
N SER A 519 4.52 -9.30 -9.94
CA SER A 519 3.38 -9.05 -9.05
C SER A 519 3.86 -8.75 -7.63
N PHE A 520 4.76 -9.56 -7.10
CA PHE A 520 5.35 -9.38 -5.78
C PHE A 520 6.10 -8.04 -5.64
N LEU A 521 7.07 -7.80 -6.52
CA LEU A 521 7.87 -6.58 -6.49
C LEU A 521 7.03 -5.32 -6.80
N GLY A 522 6.05 -5.44 -7.71
CA GLY A 522 5.10 -4.37 -8.02
C GLY A 522 4.25 -3.98 -6.81
N GLY A 523 3.78 -4.96 -6.05
CA GLY A 523 3.05 -4.77 -4.79
C GLY A 523 3.89 -4.07 -3.73
N MET A 524 5.13 -4.51 -3.52
CA MET A 524 6.09 -3.87 -2.61
C MET A 524 6.35 -2.40 -2.98
N ARG A 525 6.64 -2.14 -4.25
CA ARG A 525 6.87 -0.80 -4.75
C ARG A 525 5.66 0.11 -4.52
N ALA A 526 4.45 -0.39 -4.78
CA ALA A 526 3.23 0.37 -4.55
C ALA A 526 3.02 0.67 -3.05
N ALA A 527 3.27 -0.30 -2.16
CA ALA A 527 3.18 -0.13 -0.72
C ALA A 527 4.21 0.88 -0.19
N ALA A 528 5.46 0.78 -0.62
CA ALA A 528 6.53 1.71 -0.23
C ALA A 528 6.21 3.16 -0.65
N ARG A 529 5.64 3.36 -1.84
CA ARG A 529 5.18 4.68 -2.32
C ARG A 529 4.01 5.21 -1.50
N ALA A 530 3.05 4.35 -1.19
CA ALA A 530 1.90 4.73 -0.36
C ALA A 530 2.37 5.16 1.04
N ALA A 531 3.27 4.41 1.67
CA ALA A 531 3.86 4.75 2.95
C ALA A 531 4.60 6.10 2.91
N ALA A 532 5.42 6.35 1.90
CA ALA A 532 6.13 7.61 1.72
C ALA A 532 5.17 8.77 1.44
N GLY A 533 4.11 8.55 0.65
CA GLY A 533 3.06 9.52 0.37
C GLY A 533 2.27 9.89 1.62
N GLU A 534 1.87 8.89 2.42
CA GLU A 534 1.14 9.09 3.67
C GLU A 534 1.98 9.86 4.70
N ARG A 535 3.26 9.51 4.86
CA ARG A 535 4.18 10.25 5.75
C ARG A 535 4.32 11.72 5.34
N LEU A 536 4.54 12.01 4.06
CA LEU A 536 4.67 13.38 3.57
C LEU A 536 3.36 14.16 3.72
N ALA A 537 2.22 13.57 3.35
CA ALA A 537 0.91 14.18 3.52
C ALA A 537 0.61 14.46 5.01
N GLY A 538 1.01 13.55 5.91
CA GLY A 538 0.91 13.72 7.36
C GLY A 538 1.73 14.90 7.89
N VAL A 539 2.97 15.09 7.39
CA VAL A 539 3.82 16.25 7.74
C VAL A 539 3.16 17.56 7.26
N VAL A 540 2.66 17.57 6.02
CA VAL A 540 1.96 18.75 5.47
C VAL A 540 0.69 19.06 6.27
N GLN A 541 -0.09 18.04 6.64
CA GLN A 541 -1.26 18.22 7.50
C GLN A 541 -0.88 18.76 8.89
N THR A 542 0.20 18.25 9.47
CA THR A 542 0.71 18.74 10.75
C THR A 542 1.02 20.24 10.69
N ALA A 543 1.70 20.67 9.61
CA ALA A 543 1.99 22.08 9.38
C ALA A 543 0.71 22.92 9.22
N ALA A 544 -0.29 22.40 8.47
CA ALA A 544 -1.57 23.07 8.29
C ALA A 544 -2.30 23.27 9.64
N VAL A 545 -2.43 22.20 10.44
CA VAL A 545 -3.10 22.27 11.76
C VAL A 545 -2.37 23.25 12.70
N ALA A 546 -1.05 23.14 12.78
CA ALA A 546 -0.23 24.01 13.62
C ALA A 546 -0.33 25.48 13.19
N LEU A 547 -0.25 25.77 11.90
CA LEU A 547 -0.39 27.11 11.37
C LEU A 547 -1.80 27.68 11.64
N GLY A 548 -2.85 26.88 11.43
CA GLY A 548 -4.23 27.24 11.73
C GLY A 548 -4.43 27.59 13.21
N ALA A 549 -3.85 26.79 14.12
CA ALA A 549 -3.90 27.05 15.56
C ALA A 549 -3.16 28.35 15.92
N VAL A 550 -1.96 28.57 15.39
CA VAL A 550 -1.19 29.80 15.64
C VAL A 550 -1.92 31.02 15.09
N LEU A 551 -2.45 30.94 13.86
CA LEU A 551 -3.23 32.04 13.26
C LEU A 551 -4.49 32.33 14.07
N SER A 552 -5.21 31.30 14.55
CA SER A 552 -6.39 31.50 15.40
C SER A 552 -6.06 32.26 16.67
N VAL A 553 -4.98 31.89 17.35
CA VAL A 553 -4.53 32.57 18.58
C VAL A 553 -4.09 34.00 18.25
N ALA A 554 -3.28 34.22 17.21
CA ALA A 554 -2.80 35.53 16.82
C ALA A 554 -3.95 36.47 16.48
N LEU A 555 -4.90 36.05 15.63
CA LEU A 555 -6.09 36.83 15.27
C LEU A 555 -6.97 37.11 16.49
N GLY A 556 -7.11 36.13 17.41
CA GLY A 556 -7.83 36.34 18.68
C GLY A 556 -7.25 37.47 19.50
N PHE A 557 -5.92 37.57 19.60
CA PHE A 557 -5.24 38.64 20.34
C PHE A 557 -5.28 39.98 19.65
N TYR A 558 -5.15 40.05 18.31
CA TYR A 558 -5.06 41.34 17.57
C TYR A 558 -6.43 41.93 17.25
N GLU A 559 -7.28 41.24 16.53
CA GLU A 559 -8.52 41.78 15.97
C GLU A 559 -9.79 41.24 16.62
N GLY A 560 -9.65 40.27 17.53
CA GLY A 560 -10.78 39.51 18.06
C GLY A 560 -11.46 38.73 16.92
N LEU A 561 -11.38 37.55 16.72
CA LEU A 561 -11.89 36.59 15.69
C LEU A 561 -13.16 37.03 14.89
N THR A 562 -13.72 38.20 15.17
CA THR A 562 -14.86 38.84 14.48
C THR A 562 -14.54 39.20 13.02
N GLY A 563 -13.25 39.47 12.71
CA GLY A 563 -12.78 39.72 11.33
C GLY A 563 -12.67 38.47 10.46
N LEU A 564 -12.72 37.29 11.04
CA LEU A 564 -12.54 36.02 10.30
C LEU A 564 -13.78 35.72 9.45
N SER A 565 -13.70 35.98 8.15
CA SER A 565 -14.82 35.68 7.25
C SER A 565 -14.91 34.18 6.92
N LEU A 566 -16.12 33.70 6.61
CA LEU A 566 -16.33 32.33 6.13
C LEU A 566 -15.46 32.05 4.91
N GLY A 567 -15.32 33.03 3.98
CA GLY A 567 -14.52 32.87 2.77
C GLY A 567 -13.03 32.65 3.04
N THR A 568 -12.46 33.34 4.05
CA THR A 568 -11.05 33.16 4.42
C THR A 568 -10.81 31.77 5.02
N VAL A 569 -11.72 31.27 5.87
CA VAL A 569 -11.61 29.92 6.43
C VAL A 569 -11.76 28.87 5.34
N LEU A 570 -12.72 29.02 4.45
CA LEU A 570 -12.90 28.10 3.32
C LEU A 570 -11.68 28.10 2.40
N ALA A 571 -11.15 29.26 2.06
CA ALA A 571 -9.94 29.37 1.23
C ALA A 571 -8.75 28.64 1.89
N TYR A 572 -8.54 28.85 3.19
CA TYR A 572 -7.51 28.16 3.97
C TYR A 572 -7.68 26.64 3.89
N GLN A 573 -8.87 26.13 4.18
CA GLN A 573 -9.19 24.70 4.15
C GLN A 573 -9.01 24.08 2.78
N LEU A 574 -9.49 24.76 1.71
CA LEU A 574 -9.39 24.27 0.34
C LEU A 574 -7.95 24.27 -0.18
N VAL A 575 -7.16 25.30 0.14
CA VAL A 575 -5.74 25.38 -0.26
C VAL A 575 -4.96 24.22 0.37
N TRP A 576 -5.07 24.03 1.68
CA TRP A 576 -4.38 22.93 2.34
C TRP A 576 -4.87 21.57 1.89
N CYS A 577 -6.18 21.41 1.68
CA CYS A 577 -6.74 20.18 1.13
C CYS A 577 -6.17 19.87 -0.27
N ALA A 578 -6.07 20.88 -1.14
CA ALA A 578 -5.49 20.72 -2.48
C ALA A 578 -4.00 20.34 -2.42
N ILE A 579 -3.23 20.98 -1.54
CA ILE A 579 -1.82 20.66 -1.35
C ILE A 579 -1.68 19.22 -0.88
N ILE A 580 -2.40 18.80 0.17
CA ILE A 580 -2.37 17.44 0.70
C ILE A 580 -2.80 16.41 -0.35
N ALA A 581 -3.87 16.68 -1.09
CA ALA A 581 -4.35 15.82 -2.15
C ALA A 581 -3.36 15.67 -3.32
N SER A 582 -2.52 16.67 -3.56
CA SER A 582 -1.50 16.62 -4.63
C SER A 582 -0.27 15.79 -4.26
N VAL A 583 0.03 15.60 -2.97
CA VAL A 583 1.22 14.90 -2.48
C VAL A 583 1.40 13.50 -3.07
N PRO A 584 0.38 12.62 -3.12
CA PRO A 584 0.54 11.29 -3.68
C PRO A 584 0.87 11.26 -5.17
N PHE A 585 0.54 12.35 -5.90
CA PHE A 585 0.81 12.48 -7.34
C PHE A 585 2.16 13.14 -7.63
N ALA A 586 2.76 13.84 -6.67
CA ALA A 586 4.03 14.55 -6.86
C ALA A 586 5.23 13.60 -7.02
N LYS A 587 5.18 12.41 -6.44
CA LYS A 587 6.17 11.36 -6.67
C LYS A 587 5.71 10.48 -7.84
N LYS A 588 6.08 10.88 -9.05
CA LYS A 588 5.99 10.00 -10.23
C LYS A 588 6.83 8.73 -10.03
N PRO A 589 6.42 7.63 -10.67
CA PRO A 589 7.03 6.33 -10.55
C PRO A 589 8.49 6.31 -10.94
#